data_7bd11c540ee5c107beb5abea7ee2a512
#
_entry.id   7bd11c540ee5c107beb5abea7ee2a512
#
_cell.length_a   1.000
_cell.length_b   1.000
_cell.length_c   1.000
_cell.angle_alpha   90.00
_cell.angle_beta   90.00
_cell.angle_gamma   90.00
#
_symmetry.space_group_name_H-M   'P 1'
#
loop_
_entity.id
_entity.type
_entity.pdbx_description
1 polymer ?
#
loop_
_entity_poly.entity_id
_entity_poly.type
_entity_poly.pdbx_seq_one_letter_code
_entity_poly.pdbx_strand_id
1 'polypeptide(L)'
;VARDETSVIGKRAMELTFEEYCDADLSLIRDYYETTFSHYVPDLAERIFVVRDAHWLVGAVRLRDEQDYYHLCGFRLLPHYQSLGLGSRLLQHACSDLLDKPVICQALPFEKPFYLKAGFADLPLNELEGPLFSLYDQQREQGYQIELLVRQAKAPVYN
;
A
#
# COMPACT_ATOMS: atom_id res chain seq x y z
N VAL A 1 -24.17 -12.93 -20.84
CA VAL A 1 -23.58 -12.54 -20.57
C VAL A 1 -23.01 -11.67 -20.31
N ALA A 2 -23.10 -11.24 -20.19
CA ALA A 2 -22.70 -10.28 -19.99
C ALA A 2 -21.65 -10.08 -19.60
N ARG A 3 -21.24 -10.13 -19.68
CA ARG A 3 -20.34 -9.83 -19.32
C ARG A 3 -20.00 -8.94 -19.13
N ASP A 4 -19.92 -8.80 -18.69
CA ASP A 4 -19.69 -7.90 -18.34
C ASP A 4 -18.84 -7.32 -18.89
N GLU A 5 -19.16 -6.98 -19.59
CA GLU A 5 -18.45 -6.30 -20.16
C GLU A 5 -17.94 -5.31 -19.56
N THR A 6 -18.41 -5.12 -18.58
CA THR A 6 -17.83 -4.17 -17.82
C THR A 6 -16.46 -4.46 -17.57
N SER A 7 -16.06 -5.62 -17.66
CA SER A 7 -14.69 -5.90 -17.51
C SER A 7 -13.91 -5.27 -18.61
N VAL A 8 -12.94 -4.51 -18.27
CA VAL A 8 -12.05 -3.94 -19.23
C VAL A 8 -11.13 -4.95 -19.81
N ILE A 9 -11.10 -6.15 -19.26
CA ILE A 9 -10.19 -7.19 -19.66
C ILE A 9 -10.96 -8.19 -20.48
N GLY A 10 -11.03 -7.97 -21.78
CA GLY A 10 -11.57 -8.96 -22.68
C GLY A 10 -12.99 -9.40 -22.40
N LYS A 11 -13.75 -8.58 -21.72
CA LYS A 11 -15.15 -8.87 -21.40
C LYS A 11 -15.34 -10.04 -20.47
N ARG A 12 -14.32 -10.47 -19.75
CA ARG A 12 -14.51 -11.48 -18.73
C ARG A 12 -14.67 -10.83 -17.37
N ALA A 13 -15.38 -11.48 -16.49
CA ALA A 13 -15.50 -11.04 -15.13
C ALA A 13 -14.15 -11.17 -14.41
N MET A 14 -13.84 -10.23 -13.55
CA MET A 14 -12.63 -10.30 -12.74
C MET A 14 -12.79 -11.33 -11.63
N GLU A 15 -11.74 -12.08 -11.38
CA GLU A 15 -11.68 -13.04 -10.29
C GLU A 15 -10.66 -12.57 -9.28
N LEU A 16 -11.08 -11.68 -8.40
CA LEU A 16 -10.18 -10.96 -7.50
C LEU A 16 -9.92 -11.73 -6.23
N THR A 17 -8.66 -11.82 -5.83
CA THR A 17 -8.25 -12.31 -4.53
C THR A 17 -7.26 -11.34 -3.90
N PHE A 18 -7.39 -11.13 -2.61
CA PHE A 18 -6.51 -10.27 -1.82
C PHE A 18 -5.80 -11.15 -0.82
N GLU A 19 -4.48 -11.08 -0.79
CA GLU A 19 -3.70 -11.96 0.06
C GLU A 19 -2.39 -11.32 0.49
N GLU A 20 -1.84 -11.81 1.59
CA GLU A 20 -0.46 -11.51 1.93
C GLU A 20 0.43 -12.45 1.12
N TYR A 21 1.44 -11.90 0.45
CA TYR A 21 2.35 -12.69 -0.36
C TYR A 21 3.39 -13.33 0.55
N CYS A 22 3.35 -14.64 0.67
CA CYS A 22 4.19 -15.37 1.61
C CYS A 22 5.21 -16.30 0.95
N ASP A 23 5.33 -16.26 -0.37
CA ASP A 23 6.31 -17.07 -1.07
C ASP A 23 7.71 -16.52 -0.86
N ALA A 24 8.66 -17.38 -0.54
CA ALA A 24 10.05 -16.97 -0.37
C ALA A 24 10.69 -16.54 -1.69
N ASP A 25 10.16 -16.98 -2.84
CA ASP A 25 10.63 -16.55 -4.14
C ASP A 25 9.98 -15.22 -4.49
N LEU A 26 10.76 -14.16 -4.43
CA LEU A 26 10.28 -12.81 -4.66
C LEU A 26 10.41 -12.34 -6.11
N SER A 27 10.78 -13.23 -7.03
CA SER A 27 10.97 -12.83 -8.43
C SER A 27 9.70 -12.31 -9.07
N LEU A 28 8.55 -12.89 -8.74
CA LEU A 28 7.27 -12.44 -9.27
C LEU A 28 6.95 -11.02 -8.81
N ILE A 29 7.24 -10.71 -7.56
CA ILE A 29 7.03 -9.36 -7.00
C ILE A 29 7.96 -8.37 -7.69
N ARG A 30 9.24 -8.72 -7.84
CA ARG A 30 10.19 -7.84 -8.52
C ARG A 30 9.72 -7.56 -9.94
N ASP A 31 9.33 -8.59 -10.67
CA ASP A 31 8.88 -8.43 -12.05
C ASP A 31 7.63 -7.55 -12.11
N TYR A 32 6.72 -7.71 -11.17
CA TYR A 32 5.53 -6.87 -11.10
C TYR A 32 5.91 -5.40 -10.96
N TYR A 33 6.80 -5.08 -10.01
CA TYR A 33 7.19 -3.69 -9.80
C TYR A 33 7.95 -3.12 -10.99
N GLU A 34 8.71 -3.93 -11.69
CA GLU A 34 9.37 -3.47 -12.90
C GLU A 34 8.35 -3.04 -13.97
N THR A 35 7.23 -3.73 -14.07
CA THR A 35 6.19 -3.36 -15.03
C THR A 35 5.49 -2.04 -14.68
N THR A 36 5.61 -1.59 -13.43
CA THR A 36 5.03 -0.34 -12.97
C THR A 36 6.04 0.79 -12.93
N PHE A 37 7.20 0.59 -13.57
CA PHE A 37 8.30 1.57 -13.63
C PHE A 37 8.82 1.94 -12.24
N SER A 38 8.83 0.97 -11.33
CA SER A 38 9.36 1.15 -9.99
C SER A 38 10.68 0.43 -9.85
N HIS A 39 11.64 1.09 -9.23
CA HIS A 39 12.91 0.45 -8.86
C HIS A 39 12.75 -0.12 -7.47
N TYR A 40 12.66 -1.43 -7.39
CA TYR A 40 12.43 -2.08 -6.13
C TYR A 40 13.21 -3.39 -6.07
N VAL A 41 13.94 -3.57 -4.98
CA VAL A 41 14.59 -4.83 -4.66
C VAL A 41 13.76 -5.48 -3.56
N PRO A 42 13.12 -6.62 -3.82
CA PRO A 42 12.31 -7.27 -2.80
C PRO A 42 13.12 -7.67 -1.58
N ASP A 43 12.51 -7.57 -0.41
CA ASP A 43 13.14 -7.94 0.84
C ASP A 43 12.16 -8.80 1.64
N LEU A 44 12.63 -9.94 2.10
CA LEU A 44 11.81 -10.85 2.91
C LEU A 44 11.39 -10.24 4.24
N ALA A 45 12.07 -9.19 4.71
CA ALA A 45 11.69 -8.50 5.93
C ALA A 45 10.45 -7.62 5.76
N GLU A 46 10.01 -7.40 4.52
CA GLU A 46 8.80 -6.63 4.27
C GLU A 46 7.59 -7.54 4.22
N ARG A 47 6.45 -7.01 4.65
CA ARG A 47 5.18 -7.67 4.42
C ARG A 47 4.60 -7.13 3.14
N ILE A 48 4.22 -8.00 2.24
CA ILE A 48 3.76 -7.64 0.91
C ILE A 48 2.33 -8.12 0.74
N PHE A 49 1.44 -7.22 0.37
CA PHE A 49 0.05 -7.56 0.15
C PHE A 49 -0.28 -7.33 -1.31
N VAL A 50 -1.01 -8.26 -1.90
CA VAL A 50 -1.27 -8.25 -3.33
C VAL A 50 -2.74 -8.47 -3.61
N VAL A 51 -3.16 -8.00 -4.78
CA VAL A 51 -4.43 -8.39 -5.35
C VAL A 51 -4.15 -9.06 -6.68
N ARG A 52 -4.83 -10.19 -6.90
CA ARG A 52 -4.73 -10.94 -8.15
C ARG A 52 -6.06 -10.90 -8.86
N ASP A 53 -5.99 -10.91 -10.19
CA ASP A 53 -7.14 -11.21 -11.04
C ASP A 53 -6.84 -12.59 -11.60
N ALA A 54 -7.62 -13.60 -11.20
CA ALA A 54 -7.27 -15.00 -11.40
C ALA A 54 -5.87 -15.25 -10.81
N HIS A 55 -4.88 -15.57 -11.61
CA HIS A 55 -3.52 -15.80 -11.13
C HIS A 55 -2.58 -14.61 -11.40
N TRP A 56 -3.07 -13.55 -12.05
CA TRP A 56 -2.22 -12.43 -12.41
C TRP A 56 -2.14 -11.41 -11.28
N LEU A 57 -0.94 -10.93 -10.97
CA LEU A 57 -0.78 -9.83 -10.04
C LEU A 57 -1.22 -8.54 -10.73
N VAL A 58 -2.16 -7.84 -10.12
CA VAL A 58 -2.68 -6.59 -10.66
C VAL A 58 -2.54 -5.43 -9.70
N GLY A 59 -2.14 -5.69 -8.47
CA GLY A 59 -1.87 -4.66 -7.48
C GLY A 59 -0.99 -5.19 -6.37
N ALA A 60 -0.23 -4.29 -5.75
CA ALA A 60 0.64 -4.63 -4.63
C ALA A 60 0.91 -3.42 -3.76
N VAL A 61 1.20 -3.68 -2.49
CA VAL A 61 1.66 -2.68 -1.53
C VAL A 61 2.58 -3.38 -0.54
N ARG A 62 3.56 -2.65 -0.03
CA ARG A 62 4.54 -3.21 0.91
C ARG A 62 4.47 -2.47 2.24
N LEU A 63 4.61 -3.23 3.31
CA LEU A 63 4.77 -2.68 4.65
C LEU A 63 6.17 -3.03 5.13
N ARG A 64 7.05 -2.01 5.18
CA ARG A 64 8.40 -2.20 5.70
C ARG A 64 8.38 -2.08 7.21
N ASP A 65 8.94 -3.06 7.88
CA ASP A 65 9.00 -3.06 9.34
C ASP A 65 10.13 -2.14 9.81
N GLU A 66 9.75 -1.06 10.49
CA GLU A 66 10.71 -0.09 11.04
C GLU A 66 10.77 -0.18 12.57
N GLN A 67 10.42 -1.33 13.13
CA GLN A 67 10.37 -1.65 14.55
C GLN A 67 9.16 -1.07 15.25
N ASP A 68 9.04 0.24 15.35
CA ASP A 68 7.93 0.87 16.07
C ASP A 68 6.71 1.14 15.18
N TYR A 69 6.86 1.02 13.89
CA TYR A 69 5.78 1.23 12.93
C TYR A 69 6.08 0.49 11.63
N TYR A 70 5.06 0.36 10.80
CA TYR A 70 5.24 -0.09 9.42
C TYR A 70 5.25 1.13 8.51
N HIS A 71 6.21 1.18 7.59
CA HIS A 71 6.23 2.21 6.57
C HIS A 71 5.59 1.66 5.30
N LEU A 72 4.44 2.20 4.93
CA LEU A 72 3.74 1.79 3.72
C LEU A 72 4.42 2.40 2.51
N CYS A 73 4.73 1.57 1.54
CA CYS A 73 5.41 2.02 0.33
C CYS A 73 5.04 1.11 -0.85
N GLY A 74 5.37 1.59 -2.04
CA GLY A 74 5.20 0.79 -3.25
C GLY A 74 3.75 0.43 -3.56
N PHE A 75 2.81 1.33 -3.29
CA PHE A 75 1.40 1.09 -3.59
C PHE A 75 1.21 1.26 -5.10
N ARG A 76 0.95 0.17 -5.81
CA ARG A 76 0.84 0.18 -7.27
C ARG A 76 -0.30 -0.71 -7.75
N LEU A 77 -1.12 -0.18 -8.64
CA LEU A 77 -2.12 -0.94 -9.38
C LEU A 77 -1.82 -0.82 -10.86
N LEU A 78 -2.04 -1.90 -11.60
CA LEU A 78 -1.93 -1.82 -13.06
C LEU A 78 -2.99 -0.87 -13.62
N PRO A 79 -2.68 -0.14 -14.71
CA PRO A 79 -3.58 0.90 -15.21
C PRO A 79 -5.02 0.44 -15.46
N HIS A 80 -5.22 -0.75 -16.00
CA HIS A 80 -6.58 -1.24 -16.28
C HIS A 80 -7.38 -1.54 -15.03
N TYR A 81 -6.73 -1.58 -13.88
CA TYR A 81 -7.37 -1.91 -12.60
C TYR A 81 -7.52 -0.70 -11.69
N GLN A 82 -7.10 0.46 -12.15
CA GLN A 82 -7.28 1.70 -11.39
C GLN A 82 -8.73 2.16 -11.52
N SER A 83 -9.19 2.96 -10.57
CA SER A 83 -10.54 3.55 -10.56
C SER A 83 -11.67 2.53 -10.43
N LEU A 84 -11.36 1.31 -9.98
CA LEU A 84 -12.37 0.27 -9.75
C LEU A 84 -12.58 0.01 -8.25
N GLY A 85 -12.03 0.86 -7.40
CA GLY A 85 -12.12 0.68 -5.96
C GLY A 85 -11.15 -0.36 -5.40
N LEU A 86 -10.29 -0.93 -6.24
CA LEU A 86 -9.36 -1.97 -5.80
C LEU A 86 -8.28 -1.44 -4.89
N GLY A 87 -7.86 -0.19 -5.10
CA GLY A 87 -6.85 0.44 -4.23
C GLY A 87 -7.33 0.53 -2.80
N SER A 88 -8.57 0.95 -2.58
CA SER A 88 -9.14 1.02 -1.24
C SER A 88 -9.24 -0.36 -0.60
N ARG A 89 -9.63 -1.37 -1.37
CA ARG A 89 -9.75 -2.73 -0.86
C ARG A 89 -8.39 -3.31 -0.50
N LEU A 90 -7.38 -3.07 -1.35
CA LEU A 90 -6.02 -3.52 -1.08
C LEU A 90 -5.46 -2.85 0.16
N LEU A 91 -5.67 -1.54 0.29
CA LEU A 91 -5.20 -0.79 1.44
C LEU A 91 -5.87 -1.28 2.73
N GLN A 92 -7.17 -1.52 2.70
CA GLN A 92 -7.88 -2.07 3.86
C GLN A 92 -7.38 -3.45 4.24
N HIS A 93 -7.05 -4.26 3.24
CA HIS A 93 -6.52 -5.59 3.50
C HIS A 93 -5.14 -5.54 4.14
N ALA A 94 -4.27 -4.67 3.62
CA ALA A 94 -2.92 -4.52 4.13
C ALA A 94 -2.90 -3.89 5.53
N CYS A 95 -3.76 -2.91 5.77
CA CYS A 95 -3.80 -2.17 7.03
C CYS A 95 -4.95 -2.67 7.90
N SER A 96 -5.01 -3.98 8.10
CA SER A 96 -6.08 -4.56 8.90
C SER A 96 -5.88 -4.24 10.38
N ASP A 97 -6.95 -4.40 11.16
CA ASP A 97 -6.91 -4.21 12.61
C ASP A 97 -6.04 -5.26 13.31
N LEU A 98 -5.59 -6.28 12.58
CA LEU A 98 -4.72 -7.30 13.13
C LEU A 98 -3.26 -6.88 13.18
N LEU A 99 -2.91 -5.73 12.56
CA LEU A 99 -1.55 -5.23 12.64
C LEU A 99 -1.25 -4.80 14.09
N ASP A 100 -0.04 -5.14 14.52
CA ASP A 100 0.41 -4.88 15.89
C ASP A 100 1.05 -3.51 16.07
N LYS A 101 1.26 -2.78 15.00
CA LYS A 101 1.94 -1.48 15.00
C LYS A 101 1.20 -0.50 14.08
N PRO A 102 1.38 0.79 14.33
CA PRO A 102 0.81 1.77 13.40
C PRO A 102 1.46 1.69 12.03
N VAL A 103 0.74 2.16 11.03
CA VAL A 103 1.23 2.27 9.66
C VAL A 103 1.40 3.75 9.34
N ILE A 104 2.57 4.12 8.83
CA ILE A 104 2.85 5.49 8.43
C ILE A 104 3.07 5.51 6.92
N CYS A 105 2.50 6.49 6.25
CA CYS A 105 2.72 6.68 4.83
C CYS A 105 3.04 8.13 4.51
N GLN A 106 3.73 8.32 3.39
CA GLN A 106 3.98 9.63 2.82
C GLN A 106 3.02 9.81 1.66
N ALA A 107 2.24 10.87 1.68
CA ALA A 107 1.22 11.12 0.68
C ALA A 107 1.41 12.48 0.04
N LEU A 108 1.16 12.57 -1.25
CA LEU A 108 1.02 13.84 -1.92
C LEU A 108 -0.37 14.41 -1.58
N PRO A 109 -0.53 15.75 -1.64
CA PRO A 109 -1.81 16.35 -1.25
C PRO A 109 -3.03 15.76 -1.94
N PHE A 110 -2.90 15.41 -3.23
CA PHE A 110 -4.05 14.87 -3.96
C PHE A 110 -4.37 13.42 -3.56
N GLU A 111 -3.44 12.73 -2.91
CA GLU A 111 -3.65 11.36 -2.43
C GLU A 111 -4.26 11.31 -1.05
N LYS A 112 -4.15 12.40 -0.31
CA LYS A 112 -4.55 12.43 1.10
C LYS A 112 -5.99 11.97 1.33
N PRO A 113 -6.99 12.44 0.55
CA PRO A 113 -8.37 12.00 0.79
C PRO A 113 -8.55 10.49 0.71
N PHE A 114 -7.80 9.84 -0.15
CA PHE A 114 -7.83 8.39 -0.29
C PHE A 114 -7.39 7.71 1.00
N TYR A 115 -6.28 8.19 1.58
CA TYR A 115 -5.78 7.62 2.83
C TYR A 115 -6.67 7.96 4.03
N LEU A 116 -7.23 9.15 4.07
CA LEU A 116 -8.13 9.51 5.17
C LEU A 116 -9.34 8.59 5.24
N LYS A 117 -9.87 8.19 4.08
CA LYS A 117 -10.99 7.25 4.04
C LYS A 117 -10.61 5.88 4.57
N ALA A 118 -9.34 5.53 4.52
CA ALA A 118 -8.85 4.24 5.01
C ALA A 118 -8.46 4.29 6.49
N GLY A 119 -8.76 5.38 7.19
CA GLY A 119 -8.49 5.49 8.61
C GLY A 119 -7.16 6.13 8.97
N PHE A 120 -6.47 6.71 8.01
CA PHE A 120 -5.26 7.46 8.29
C PHE A 120 -5.62 8.87 8.75
N ALA A 121 -4.73 9.47 9.52
CA ALA A 121 -4.85 10.84 10.00
C ALA A 121 -3.48 11.51 9.93
N ASP A 122 -3.46 12.84 10.06
CA ASP A 122 -2.21 13.56 10.06
C ASP A 122 -1.32 13.09 11.18
N LEU A 123 -0.04 12.86 10.88
CA LEU A 123 0.96 12.58 11.90
C LEU A 123 1.51 13.91 12.40
N PRO A 124 1.40 14.19 13.70
CA PRO A 124 1.94 15.44 14.24
C PRO A 124 3.44 15.54 14.04
N LEU A 125 3.92 16.68 13.53
CA LEU A 125 5.34 16.85 13.21
C LEU A 125 6.22 16.77 14.45
N ASN A 126 5.69 17.13 15.62
CA ASN A 126 6.45 17.04 16.86
C ASN A 126 6.68 15.61 17.33
N GLU A 127 6.02 14.64 16.70
CA GLU A 127 6.24 13.22 17.00
C GLU A 127 7.20 12.56 16.01
N LEU A 128 7.68 13.35 15.04
CA LEU A 128 8.61 12.83 14.05
C LEU A 128 10.02 12.82 14.60
N GLU A 129 10.70 11.70 14.44
CA GLU A 129 12.10 11.59 14.81
C GLU A 129 12.77 10.52 13.98
N GLY A 130 14.10 10.47 14.01
CA GLY A 130 14.88 9.44 13.35
C GLY A 130 14.84 9.52 11.83
N PRO A 131 14.98 8.35 11.18
CA PRO A 131 15.07 8.30 9.71
C PRO A 131 13.87 8.88 8.99
N LEU A 132 12.68 8.75 9.57
CA LEU A 132 11.47 9.25 8.95
C LEU A 132 11.47 10.78 8.92
N PHE A 133 11.93 11.40 10.00
CA PHE A 133 12.07 12.86 10.04
C PHE A 133 13.08 13.33 8.98
N SER A 134 14.22 12.66 8.91
CA SER A 134 15.25 13.01 7.93
C SER A 134 14.75 12.92 6.50
N LEU A 135 14.01 11.87 6.20
CA LEU A 135 13.44 11.68 4.87
C LEU A 135 12.41 12.75 4.54
N TYR A 136 11.53 13.05 5.48
CA TYR A 136 10.52 14.07 5.32
C TYR A 136 11.17 15.45 5.09
N ASP A 137 12.15 15.79 5.91
CA ASP A 137 12.85 17.07 5.81
C ASP A 137 13.59 17.19 4.48
N GLN A 138 14.27 16.14 4.05
CA GLN A 138 14.99 16.11 2.80
C GLN A 138 14.04 16.33 1.60
N GLN A 139 12.90 15.67 1.62
CA GLN A 139 11.93 15.81 0.53
C GLN A 139 11.35 17.23 0.50
N ARG A 140 11.10 17.81 1.66
CA ARG A 140 10.61 19.18 1.71
C ARG A 140 11.64 20.17 1.18
N GLU A 141 12.90 19.95 1.49
CA GLU A 141 13.98 20.81 0.98
C GLU A 141 14.07 20.71 -0.55
N GLN A 142 13.72 19.56 -1.12
CA GLN A 142 13.72 19.38 -2.55
C GLN A 142 12.45 19.93 -3.22
N GLY A 143 11.55 20.52 -2.46
CA GLY A 143 10.35 21.15 -2.99
C GLY A 143 9.14 20.23 -3.08
N TYR A 144 9.24 19.00 -2.60
CA TYR A 144 8.08 18.11 -2.60
C TYR A 144 7.13 18.47 -1.46
N GLN A 145 5.84 18.53 -1.77
CA GLN A 145 4.81 18.73 -0.77
C GLN A 145 4.37 17.35 -0.28
N ILE A 146 5.02 16.89 0.79
CA ILE A 146 4.73 15.58 1.36
C ILE A 146 3.95 15.77 2.65
N GLU A 147 2.92 14.99 2.84
CA GLU A 147 2.22 14.91 4.10
C GLU A 147 2.42 13.52 4.69
N LEU A 148 2.70 13.48 5.98
CA LEU A 148 2.85 12.22 6.69
C LEU A 148 1.54 11.89 7.38
N LEU A 149 1.08 10.67 7.14
CA LEU A 149 -0.19 10.19 7.67
C LEU A 149 0.05 8.91 8.46
N VAL A 150 -0.74 8.71 9.49
CA VAL A 150 -0.62 7.53 10.35
C VAL A 150 -1.98 6.87 10.51
N ARG A 151 -2.00 5.55 10.45
CA ARG A 151 -3.14 4.73 10.86
C ARG A 151 -2.71 3.98 12.10
N GLN A 152 -3.33 4.28 13.21
CA GLN A 152 -2.96 3.68 14.49
C GLN A 152 -3.32 2.20 14.53
N ALA A 153 -2.54 1.44 15.26
CA ALA A 153 -2.89 0.07 15.57
C ALA A 153 -4.12 0.07 16.48
N LYS A 154 -4.99 -0.92 16.28
CA LYS A 154 -6.16 -1.02 17.12
C LYS A 154 -5.72 -1.47 18.51
N ALA A 155 -6.18 -0.76 19.53
CA ALA A 155 -5.84 -1.12 20.89
C ALA A 155 -6.37 -2.51 21.23
N PRO A 156 -5.59 -3.34 21.96
CA PRO A 156 -6.10 -4.62 22.39
C PRO A 156 -7.33 -4.44 23.30
N VAL A 157 -8.26 -5.38 23.19
CA VAL A 157 -9.43 -5.40 24.06
C VAL A 157 -9.16 -6.39 25.20
N TYR A 158 -9.22 -5.89 26.42
CA TYR A 158 -9.04 -6.72 27.60
C TYR A 158 -10.40 -6.93 28.27
N ASN A 159 -10.69 -8.16 28.60
CA ASN A 159 -11.92 -8.51 29.28
C ASN A 159 -11.65 -8.87 30.75
#